data_d14b3c89face81e4c6d7a47ae85f6e5e
#
_entry.id   d14b3c89face81e4c6d7a47ae85f6e5e
#
_cell.length_a   1.000
_cell.length_b   1.000
_cell.length_c   1.000
_cell.angle_alpha   90.00
_cell.angle_beta   90.00
_cell.angle_gamma   90.00
#
_symmetry.space_group_name_H-M   'P 1'
#
loop_
_entity.id
_entity.type
_entity.pdbx_description
1 polymer ?
#
loop_
_entity_poly.entity_id
_entity_poly.type
_entity_poly.pdbx_seq_one_letter_code
_entity_poly.pdbx_strand_id
1 'polypeptide(L)'
;MKLSEMRNKVTGLPDGFSGTKKDWKDVAETFRIEKAAILEKDKKDENGEVILYSKGPKQGQPVPDRQIAMQLRTASGEAVLVRTNSPRIVSLYTGDLDRDCDEVNRFGDRIYHVEAPEGELKFVPYEMDKKKDGKPIKWDVADLEEVD
;
A
#
# COMPACT_ATOMS: atom_id res chain seq x y z
N MET A 1 0.72 17.62 -20.80
CA MET A 1 0.75 16.54 -19.80
C MET A 1 2.15 15.97 -19.73
N LYS A 2 2.69 15.79 -18.54
CA LYS A 2 4.02 15.21 -18.34
C LYS A 2 4.01 13.71 -18.65
N LEU A 3 5.15 13.18 -19.09
CA LEU A 3 5.29 11.76 -19.37
C LEU A 3 4.95 10.88 -18.16
N SER A 4 5.36 11.30 -16.96
CA SER A 4 5.04 10.60 -15.72
C SER A 4 3.53 10.51 -15.47
N GLU A 5 2.79 11.57 -15.76
CA GLU A 5 1.32 11.60 -15.63
C GLU A 5 0.67 10.64 -16.63
N MET A 6 1.17 10.58 -17.84
CA MET A 6 0.69 9.65 -18.86
C MET A 6 0.92 8.20 -18.42
N ARG A 7 2.11 7.90 -17.88
CA ARG A 7 2.45 6.57 -17.37
C ARG A 7 1.59 6.19 -16.19
N ASN A 8 1.33 7.12 -15.26
CA ASN A 8 0.49 6.87 -14.09
C ASN A 8 -0.96 6.58 -14.50
N LYS A 9 -1.48 7.26 -15.51
CA LYS A 9 -2.82 6.95 -16.04
C LYS A 9 -2.91 5.53 -16.58
N VAL A 10 -1.87 5.04 -17.25
CA VAL A 10 -1.83 3.68 -17.77
C VAL A 10 -1.74 2.64 -16.65
N THR A 11 -0.95 2.91 -15.61
CA THR A 11 -0.70 1.97 -14.51
C THR A 11 -1.68 2.10 -13.36
N GLY A 12 -2.51 3.14 -13.34
CA GLY A 12 -3.44 3.43 -12.25
C GLY A 12 -2.79 4.08 -11.04
N LEU A 13 -1.51 4.45 -11.10
CA LEU A 13 -0.85 5.17 -10.01
C LEU A 13 -1.38 6.58 -9.86
N PRO A 14 -1.40 7.15 -8.63
CA PRO A 14 -1.82 8.52 -8.41
C PRO A 14 -0.95 9.52 -9.16
N ASP A 15 -1.53 10.66 -9.53
CA ASP A 15 -0.79 11.75 -10.15
C ASP A 15 0.32 12.25 -9.21
N GLY A 16 1.46 12.58 -9.81
CA GLY A 16 2.63 13.08 -9.10
C GLY A 16 3.55 12.00 -8.54
N PHE A 17 3.17 10.74 -8.61
CA PHE A 17 4.05 9.63 -8.21
C PHE A 17 5.00 9.28 -9.35
N SER A 18 6.27 9.10 -9.03
CA SER A 18 7.30 8.75 -9.99
C SER A 18 8.40 7.90 -9.36
N GLY A 19 9.11 7.14 -10.17
CA GLY A 19 10.24 6.33 -9.72
C GLY A 19 10.28 4.97 -10.41
N THR A 20 11.32 4.20 -10.09
CA THR A 20 11.48 2.83 -10.58
C THR A 20 10.60 1.89 -9.75
N LYS A 21 9.78 1.10 -10.41
CA LYS A 21 8.95 0.11 -9.72
C LYS A 21 9.81 -1.03 -9.20
N LYS A 22 9.64 -1.32 -7.91
CA LYS A 22 10.28 -2.47 -7.26
C LYS A 22 9.30 -3.14 -6.30
N ASP A 23 9.47 -4.44 -6.14
CA ASP A 23 8.86 -5.17 -5.02
C ASP A 23 9.55 -4.74 -3.72
N TRP A 24 8.82 -4.72 -2.61
CA TRP A 24 9.40 -4.32 -1.33
C TRP A 24 10.61 -5.16 -0.92
N LYS A 25 10.66 -6.43 -1.33
CA LYS A 25 11.78 -7.34 -1.05
C LYS A 25 13.06 -6.92 -1.76
N ASP A 26 12.93 -6.20 -2.88
CA ASP A 26 14.07 -5.76 -3.68
C ASP A 26 14.61 -4.39 -3.24
N VAL A 27 13.96 -3.76 -2.25
CA VAL A 27 14.43 -2.51 -1.66
C VAL A 27 15.36 -2.83 -0.50
N ALA A 28 16.66 -2.95 -0.79
CA ALA A 28 17.67 -3.33 0.19
C ALA A 28 18.18 -2.15 1.04
N GLU A 29 18.00 -0.93 0.54
CA GLU A 29 18.46 0.28 1.23
C GLU A 29 17.40 0.80 2.20
N THR A 30 17.84 1.58 3.19
CA THR A 30 16.94 2.43 3.97
C THR A 30 16.40 3.55 3.07
N PHE A 31 15.28 4.11 3.45
CA PHE A 31 14.58 5.10 2.63
C PHE A 31 13.73 6.04 3.47
N ARG A 32 13.30 7.13 2.83
CA ARG A 32 12.22 7.99 3.34
C ARG A 32 11.04 7.89 2.39
N ILE A 33 9.83 7.92 2.93
CA ILE A 33 8.62 7.91 2.11
C ILE A 33 8.26 9.36 1.78
N GLU A 34 8.31 9.71 0.50
CA GLU A 34 7.99 11.06 0.05
C GLU A 34 6.50 11.28 -0.15
N LYS A 35 5.82 10.25 -0.65
CA LYS A 35 4.37 10.28 -0.93
C LYS A 35 3.77 8.90 -0.69
N ALA A 36 2.54 8.89 -0.23
CA ALA A 36 1.78 7.66 -0.05
C ALA A 36 0.32 7.87 -0.44
N ALA A 37 -0.29 6.84 -0.99
CA ALA A 37 -1.72 6.83 -1.31
C ALA A 37 -2.29 5.43 -1.15
N ILE A 38 -3.52 5.35 -0.66
CA ILE A 38 -4.28 4.10 -0.60
C ILE A 38 -5.13 4.00 -1.87
N LEU A 39 -5.08 2.84 -2.51
CA LEU A 39 -5.95 2.49 -3.63
C LEU A 39 -6.96 1.45 -3.12
N GLU A 40 -8.24 1.77 -3.24
CA GLU A 40 -9.32 0.94 -2.72
C GLU A 40 -10.31 0.59 -3.82
N LYS A 41 -10.67 -0.67 -3.89
CA LYS A 41 -11.75 -1.15 -4.74
C LYS A 41 -12.59 -2.16 -3.97
N ASP A 42 -13.76 -2.51 -4.50
CA ASP A 42 -14.57 -3.57 -3.92
C ASP A 42 -13.94 -4.93 -4.23
N LYS A 43 -13.77 -5.75 -3.20
CA LYS A 43 -13.20 -7.09 -3.36
C LYS A 43 -14.17 -7.98 -4.14
N LYS A 44 -13.63 -8.72 -5.11
CA LYS A 44 -14.43 -9.62 -5.95
C LYS A 44 -13.99 -11.07 -5.76
N ASP A 45 -14.94 -11.98 -5.94
CA ASP A 45 -14.70 -13.42 -5.94
C ASP A 45 -14.18 -13.89 -7.32
N GLU A 46 -13.99 -15.21 -7.46
CA GLU A 46 -13.51 -15.83 -8.69
C GLU A 46 -14.44 -15.58 -9.89
N ASN A 47 -15.73 -15.37 -9.64
CA ASN A 47 -16.74 -15.11 -10.68
C ASN A 47 -16.89 -13.62 -11.01
N GLY A 48 -16.10 -12.76 -10.39
CA GLY A 48 -16.18 -11.30 -10.59
C GLY A 48 -17.31 -10.63 -9.81
N GLU A 49 -17.96 -11.32 -8.91
CA GLU A 49 -19.01 -10.77 -8.05
C GLU A 49 -18.42 -10.11 -6.81
N VAL A 50 -18.96 -8.95 -6.43
CA VAL A 50 -18.52 -8.22 -5.24
C VAL A 50 -18.81 -9.05 -3.99
N ILE A 51 -17.79 -9.21 -3.14
CA ILE A 51 -17.93 -9.89 -1.84
C ILE A 51 -18.50 -8.90 -0.84
N LEU A 52 -19.55 -9.31 -0.13
CA LEU A 52 -20.21 -8.50 0.89
C LEU A 52 -19.89 -9.04 2.28
N TYR A 53 -19.86 -8.15 3.27
CA TYR A 53 -19.78 -8.58 4.66
C TYR A 53 -20.99 -9.43 5.03
N SER A 54 -20.75 -10.59 5.61
CA SER A 54 -21.81 -11.54 6.01
C SER A 54 -22.35 -11.28 7.41
N LYS A 55 -21.62 -10.54 8.24
CA LYS A 55 -21.99 -10.23 9.64
C LYS A 55 -21.39 -8.90 10.08
N GLY A 56 -21.86 -8.43 11.24
CA GLY A 56 -21.36 -7.23 11.89
C GLY A 56 -22.01 -5.95 11.41
N PRO A 57 -21.50 -4.79 11.88
CA PRO A 57 -22.10 -3.48 11.57
C PRO A 57 -22.12 -3.12 10.08
N LYS A 58 -21.24 -3.73 9.30
CA LYS A 58 -21.11 -3.48 7.85
C LYS A 58 -21.79 -4.54 6.99
N GLN A 59 -22.60 -5.43 7.58
CA GLN A 59 -23.31 -6.49 6.85
C GLN A 59 -24.02 -5.93 5.62
N GLY A 60 -23.85 -6.59 4.47
CA GLY A 60 -24.43 -6.18 3.20
C GLY A 60 -23.64 -5.13 2.45
N GLN A 61 -22.57 -4.58 3.03
CA GLN A 61 -21.68 -3.64 2.37
C GLN A 61 -20.51 -4.37 1.71
N PRO A 62 -19.92 -3.82 0.62
CA PRO A 62 -18.77 -4.41 -0.02
C PRO A 62 -17.56 -4.50 0.91
N VAL A 63 -16.86 -5.63 0.84
CA VAL A 63 -15.57 -5.78 1.51
C VAL A 63 -14.52 -5.01 0.69
N PRO A 64 -13.76 -4.10 1.30
CA PRO A 64 -12.75 -3.35 0.55
C PRO A 64 -11.51 -4.19 0.28
N ASP A 65 -10.93 -4.02 -0.89
CA ASP A 65 -9.62 -4.53 -1.27
C ASP A 65 -8.70 -3.31 -1.39
N ARG A 66 -7.69 -3.23 -0.54
CA ARG A 66 -6.83 -2.06 -0.40
C ARG A 66 -5.38 -2.38 -0.69
N GLN A 67 -4.73 -1.46 -1.36
CA GLN A 67 -3.28 -1.45 -1.56
C GLN A 67 -2.75 -0.07 -1.20
N ILE A 68 -1.48 0.00 -0.84
CA ILE A 68 -0.78 1.26 -0.67
C ILE A 68 0.28 1.40 -1.77
N ALA A 69 0.33 2.58 -2.37
CA ALA A 69 1.39 2.98 -3.29
C ALA A 69 2.28 3.99 -2.56
N MET A 70 3.57 3.77 -2.58
CA MET A 70 4.54 4.63 -1.90
C MET A 70 5.65 5.04 -2.86
N GLN A 71 5.96 6.33 -2.86
CA GLN A 71 7.15 6.86 -3.52
C GLN A 71 8.24 7.03 -2.48
N LEU A 72 9.33 6.32 -2.65
CA LEU A 72 10.45 6.29 -1.72
C LEU A 72 11.64 7.04 -2.29
N ARG A 73 12.41 7.64 -1.40
CA ARG A 73 13.76 8.14 -1.72
C ARG A 73 14.75 7.29 -0.93
N THR A 74 15.55 6.48 -1.62
CA THR A 74 16.54 5.62 -0.97
C THR A 74 17.75 6.40 -0.47
N ALA A 75 18.55 5.79 0.38
CA ALA A 75 19.77 6.39 0.91
C ALA A 75 20.75 6.81 -0.21
N SER A 76 20.75 6.09 -1.33
CA SER A 76 21.56 6.45 -2.52
C SER A 76 20.92 7.56 -3.37
N GLY A 77 19.73 8.03 -3.02
CA GLY A 77 19.03 9.09 -3.75
C GLY A 77 18.12 8.61 -4.89
N GLU A 78 17.92 7.31 -5.03
CA GLU A 78 17.03 6.74 -6.05
C GLU A 78 15.56 6.94 -5.68
N ALA A 79 14.73 7.32 -6.65
CA ALA A 79 13.28 7.34 -6.50
C ALA A 79 12.73 5.95 -6.85
N VAL A 80 12.02 5.34 -5.91
CA VAL A 80 11.47 3.99 -6.05
C VAL A 80 9.97 4.01 -5.76
N LEU A 81 9.20 3.29 -6.57
CA LEU A 81 7.78 3.07 -6.35
C LEU A 81 7.55 1.66 -5.85
N VAL A 82 6.92 1.55 -4.67
CA VAL A 82 6.51 0.26 -4.10
C VAL A 82 5.00 0.26 -3.94
N ARG A 83 4.39 -0.82 -4.38
CA ARG A 83 2.95 -1.06 -4.23
C ARG A 83 2.77 -2.38 -3.50
N THR A 84 2.04 -2.38 -2.40
CA THR A 84 1.81 -3.56 -1.59
C THR A 84 0.42 -3.57 -0.99
N ASN A 85 -0.13 -4.76 -0.79
CA ASN A 85 -1.40 -4.96 -0.09
C ASN A 85 -1.18 -5.36 1.37
N SER A 86 0.02 -5.19 1.90
CA SER A 86 0.34 -5.59 3.28
C SER A 86 -0.66 -5.01 4.28
N PRO A 87 -1.38 -5.84 5.03
CA PRO A 87 -2.29 -5.34 6.06
C PRO A 87 -1.57 -4.62 7.19
N ARG A 88 -0.28 -4.90 7.39
CA ARG A 88 0.54 -4.24 8.42
C ARG A 88 0.76 -2.77 8.09
N ILE A 89 0.86 -2.42 6.81
CA ILE A 89 1.06 -1.05 6.37
C ILE A 89 -0.29 -0.38 6.10
N VAL A 90 -1.18 -1.05 5.37
CA VAL A 90 -2.50 -0.50 5.01
C VAL A 90 -3.31 -0.15 6.26
N SER A 91 -3.26 -0.98 7.31
CA SER A 91 -4.01 -0.75 8.54
C SER A 91 -3.62 0.52 9.29
N LEU A 92 -2.42 1.07 9.05
CA LEU A 92 -2.00 2.33 9.64
C LEU A 92 -2.92 3.50 9.22
N TYR A 93 -3.56 3.37 8.07
CA TYR A 93 -4.36 4.43 7.45
C TYR A 93 -5.87 4.17 7.46
N THR A 94 -6.33 3.10 8.08
CA THR A 94 -7.76 2.72 8.05
C THR A 94 -8.66 3.85 8.56
N GLY A 95 -8.25 4.57 9.61
CA GLY A 95 -8.99 5.70 10.14
C GLY A 95 -9.04 6.90 9.20
N ASP A 96 -8.08 7.04 8.31
CA ASP A 96 -7.98 8.17 7.38
C ASP A 96 -8.89 7.98 6.14
N LEU A 97 -9.49 6.81 5.99
CA LEU A 97 -10.31 6.46 4.83
C LEU A 97 -11.81 6.71 5.06
N ASP A 98 -12.19 7.23 6.22
CA ASP A 98 -13.58 7.59 6.55
C ASP A 98 -13.89 8.99 5.99
N ARG A 99 -13.75 9.13 4.69
CA ARG A 99 -14.00 10.35 3.92
C ARG A 99 -14.13 10.00 2.44
N ASP A 100 -14.54 10.98 1.65
CA ASP A 100 -14.56 10.83 0.19
C ASP A 100 -13.14 10.66 -0.34
N CYS A 101 -12.98 9.82 -1.36
CA CYS A 101 -11.69 9.67 -2.02
C CYS A 101 -11.30 10.95 -2.76
N ASP A 102 -10.00 11.12 -2.96
CA ASP A 102 -9.47 12.30 -3.64
C ASP A 102 -9.60 12.21 -5.16
N GLU A 103 -9.52 11.00 -5.71
CA GLU A 103 -9.63 10.75 -7.14
C GLU A 103 -10.01 9.30 -7.39
N VAL A 104 -10.41 9.01 -8.63
CA VAL A 104 -10.68 7.64 -9.11
C VAL A 104 -9.81 7.41 -10.35
N ASN A 105 -9.05 6.32 -10.37
CA ASN A 105 -8.21 6.01 -11.53
C ASN A 105 -9.00 5.35 -12.66
N ARG A 106 -8.33 5.07 -13.77
CA ARG A 106 -8.97 4.45 -14.96
C ARG A 106 -9.54 3.05 -14.70
N PHE A 107 -9.10 2.38 -13.64
CA PHE A 107 -9.56 1.04 -13.26
C PHE A 107 -10.69 1.08 -12.25
N GLY A 108 -11.15 2.26 -11.87
CA GLY A 108 -12.21 2.43 -10.89
C GLY A 108 -11.75 2.37 -9.44
N ASP A 109 -10.45 2.33 -9.18
CA ASP A 109 -9.92 2.37 -7.82
C ASP A 109 -10.11 3.75 -7.22
N ARG A 110 -10.61 3.80 -5.99
CA ARG A 110 -10.69 5.01 -5.19
C ARG A 110 -9.32 5.28 -4.60
N ILE A 111 -8.81 6.49 -4.80
CA ILE A 111 -7.48 6.89 -4.35
C ILE A 111 -7.60 7.89 -3.22
N TYR A 112 -6.92 7.58 -2.11
CA TYR A 112 -6.82 8.43 -0.93
C TYR A 112 -5.37 8.79 -0.72
N HIS A 113 -5.02 10.07 -0.91
CA HIS A 113 -3.69 10.54 -0.54
C HIS A 113 -3.59 10.60 0.98
N VAL A 114 -2.54 10.01 1.53
CA VAL A 114 -2.35 9.90 2.97
C VAL A 114 -0.97 10.43 3.36
N GLU A 115 -0.84 10.83 4.62
CA GLU A 115 0.41 11.33 5.14
C GLU A 115 1.40 10.19 5.36
N ALA A 116 2.58 10.30 4.76
CA ALA A 116 3.63 9.30 4.91
C ALA A 116 4.26 9.38 6.31
N PRO A 117 4.66 8.23 6.90
CA PRO A 117 5.47 8.24 8.12
C PRO A 117 6.76 9.01 7.90
N GLU A 118 7.16 9.79 8.89
CA GLU A 118 8.40 10.59 8.85
C GLU A 118 9.62 9.73 9.17
N GLY A 119 10.78 10.22 8.75
CA GLY A 119 12.06 9.66 9.12
C GLY A 119 12.54 8.57 8.19
N GLU A 120 13.67 8.00 8.56
CA GLU A 120 14.32 6.94 7.80
C GLU A 120 13.75 5.59 8.19
N LEU A 121 13.38 4.80 7.19
CA LEU A 121 12.68 3.54 7.35
C LEU A 121 13.35 2.44 6.54
N LYS A 122 13.00 1.20 6.84
CA LYS A 122 13.34 0.03 6.04
C LYS A 122 12.15 -0.92 5.99
N PHE A 123 12.10 -1.75 4.96
CA PHE A 123 11.16 -2.86 4.91
C PHE A 123 11.71 -4.07 5.64
N VAL A 124 10.85 -4.71 6.38
CA VAL A 124 11.14 -5.98 7.05
C VAL A 124 9.99 -6.95 6.82
N PRO A 125 10.23 -8.27 6.78
CA PRO A 125 9.13 -9.22 6.75
C PRO A 125 8.40 -9.20 8.10
N TYR A 126 7.07 -9.31 8.05
CA TYR A 126 6.26 -9.34 9.25
C TYR A 126 6.58 -10.59 10.07
N GLU A 127 6.89 -10.39 11.34
CA GLU A 127 7.20 -11.46 12.28
C GLU A 127 6.05 -11.60 13.27
N MET A 128 5.51 -12.83 13.38
CA MET A 128 4.42 -13.11 14.32
C MET A 128 4.95 -13.43 15.71
N ASP A 129 4.14 -13.12 16.72
CA ASP A 129 4.43 -13.52 18.11
C ASP A 129 4.37 -15.03 18.33
N LYS A 130 3.74 -15.77 17.41
CA LYS A 130 3.68 -17.23 17.44
C LYS A 130 5.03 -17.82 17.05
N LYS A 131 5.43 -18.88 17.76
CA LYS A 131 6.67 -19.59 17.50
C LYS A 131 6.39 -20.98 16.95
N LYS A 132 7.19 -21.38 15.97
CA LYS A 132 7.26 -22.76 15.49
C LYS A 132 8.66 -23.27 15.79
N ASP A 133 8.75 -24.40 16.51
CA ASP A 133 10.04 -24.99 16.94
C ASP A 133 10.93 -24.00 17.71
N GLY A 134 10.30 -23.14 18.52
CA GLY A 134 11.01 -22.13 19.32
C GLY A 134 11.47 -20.90 18.54
N LYS A 135 11.17 -20.80 17.25
CA LYS A 135 11.54 -19.67 16.40
C LYS A 135 10.31 -18.85 16.00
N PRO A 136 10.44 -17.51 15.94
CA PRO A 136 9.36 -16.67 15.42
C PRO A 136 8.96 -17.08 14.01
N ILE A 137 7.66 -17.03 13.72
CA ILE A 137 7.15 -17.25 12.36
C ILE A 137 7.23 -15.93 11.60
N LYS A 138 7.93 -15.93 10.47
CA LYS A 138 7.98 -14.79 9.55
C LYS A 138 7.05 -15.03 8.38
N TRP A 139 6.26 -14.02 8.05
CA TRP A 139 5.37 -14.05 6.91
C TRP A 139 5.95 -13.24 5.77
N ASP A 140 5.59 -13.63 4.55
CA ASP A 140 5.97 -12.93 3.34
C ASP A 140 5.12 -11.68 3.11
N VAL A 141 5.06 -10.84 4.12
CA VAL A 141 4.27 -9.62 4.18
C VAL A 141 5.19 -8.49 4.63
N ALA A 142 5.17 -7.38 3.92
CA ALA A 142 5.98 -6.22 4.26
C ALA A 142 5.51 -5.56 5.56
N ASP A 143 6.47 -5.10 6.34
CA ASP A 143 6.25 -4.16 7.43
C ASP A 143 7.31 -3.06 7.35
N LEU A 144 7.04 -1.95 8.02
CA LEU A 144 7.97 -0.83 8.11
C LEU A 144 8.63 -0.83 9.48
N GLU A 145 9.93 -0.55 9.50
CA GLU A 145 10.71 -0.41 10.72
C GLU A 145 11.50 0.89 10.68
N GLU A 146 11.48 1.63 11.79
CA GLU A 146 12.26 2.84 11.93
C GLU A 146 13.75 2.50 12.06
N VAL A 147 14.58 3.33 11.42
CA VAL A 147 16.04 3.22 11.49
C VAL A 147 16.56 4.29 12.44
N ASP A 148 17.24 3.86 13.46
CA ASP A 148 17.84 4.76 14.47
C ASP A 148 19.18 5.33 14.00
#